data_befcd94e7fb996bf7a687dfc36048694
#
_entry.id   befcd94e7fb996bf7a687dfc36048694
#
_cell.length_a   1.000
_cell.length_b   1.000
_cell.length_c   1.000
_cell.angle_alpha   90.00
_cell.angle_beta   90.00
_cell.angle_gamma   90.00
#
_symmetry.space_group_name_H-M   'P 1'
#
loop_
_entity.id
_entity.type
_entity.pdbx_description
1 polymer ?
#
loop_
_entity_poly.entity_id
_entity_poly.type
_entity_poly.pdbx_seq_one_letter_code
_entity_poly.pdbx_strand_id
1 'polypeptide(L)'
;MNTKKEVYLEILRIIAICLVIFNHTGLNGYWLFTQRTPGTLSFYIYLFLSLFCKFAVPLFMAISGAVLLGRKDEPVKKNAQRIFRIVIVLVVYSFIYYLQSIYLGECTFSWKDYVVNLIAGNISAHLWYLYLYLAFLISLPILRRLAQNLDDKLFAYMIILAVVFN
;
A
#
# COMPACT_ATOMS: atom_id res chain seq x y z
N MET A 1 -15.49 11.87 -17.07
CA MET A 1 -14.23 11.09 -17.05
C MET A 1 -14.36 10.03 -18.13
N ASN A 2 -13.34 9.78 -18.94
CA ASN A 2 -13.46 8.91 -20.11
C ASN A 2 -13.46 7.45 -19.67
N THR A 3 -14.49 6.65 -20.03
CA THR A 3 -14.67 5.25 -19.59
C THR A 3 -13.45 4.36 -19.86
N LYS A 4 -12.73 4.61 -20.96
CA LYS A 4 -11.46 3.91 -21.27
C LYS A 4 -10.34 4.18 -20.23
N LYS A 5 -10.31 5.39 -19.63
CA LYS A 5 -9.31 5.76 -18.62
C LYS A 5 -9.55 5.07 -17.28
N GLU A 6 -10.78 4.67 -16.99
CA GLU A 6 -11.11 3.96 -15.75
C GLU A 6 -10.77 2.47 -15.85
N VAL A 7 -10.99 1.85 -17.01
CA VAL A 7 -10.76 0.41 -17.21
C VAL A 7 -9.28 0.04 -17.00
N TYR A 8 -8.33 0.79 -17.56
CA TYR A 8 -6.91 0.43 -17.38
C TYR A 8 -6.44 0.59 -15.92
N LEU A 9 -6.99 1.57 -15.17
CA LEU A 9 -6.67 1.73 -13.75
C LEU A 9 -7.20 0.56 -12.93
N GLU A 10 -8.37 0.03 -13.25
CA GLU A 10 -8.92 -1.16 -12.60
C GLU A 10 -8.08 -2.42 -12.92
N ILE A 11 -7.63 -2.57 -14.16
CA ILE A 11 -6.72 -3.66 -14.54
C ILE A 11 -5.40 -3.56 -13.76
N LEU A 12 -4.81 -2.38 -13.66
CA LEU A 12 -3.60 -2.17 -12.88
C LEU A 12 -3.78 -2.48 -11.39
N ARG A 13 -4.95 -2.16 -10.82
CA ARG A 13 -5.29 -2.53 -9.44
C ARG A 13 -5.38 -4.04 -9.25
N ILE A 14 -6.01 -4.74 -10.19
CA ILE A 14 -6.11 -6.21 -10.15
C ILE A 14 -4.71 -6.83 -10.20
N ILE A 15 -3.86 -6.38 -11.12
CA ILE A 15 -2.46 -6.84 -11.22
C ILE A 15 -1.74 -6.57 -9.89
N ALA A 16 -1.85 -5.37 -9.33
CA ALA A 16 -1.20 -5.02 -8.08
C ALA A 16 -1.70 -5.88 -6.91
N ILE A 17 -2.99 -6.22 -6.84
CA ILE A 17 -3.54 -7.15 -5.84
C ILE A 17 -2.92 -8.54 -5.99
N CYS A 18 -2.84 -9.09 -7.21
CA CYS A 18 -2.22 -10.39 -7.46
C CYS A 18 -0.75 -10.40 -7.01
N LEU A 19 0.00 -9.32 -7.30
CA LEU A 19 1.39 -9.18 -6.87
C LEU A 19 1.53 -9.10 -5.33
N VAL A 20 0.61 -8.40 -4.66
CA VAL A 20 0.57 -8.34 -3.18
C VAL A 20 0.31 -9.73 -2.60
N ILE A 21 -0.69 -10.44 -3.12
CA ILE A 21 -1.01 -11.81 -2.66
C ILE A 21 0.22 -12.71 -2.84
N PHE A 22 0.83 -12.71 -4.02
CA PHE A 22 2.04 -13.49 -4.27
C PHE A 22 3.18 -13.12 -3.31
N ASN A 23 3.40 -11.83 -3.03
CA ASN A 23 4.42 -11.38 -2.09
C ASN A 23 4.19 -11.91 -0.66
N HIS A 24 2.93 -12.15 -0.27
CA HIS A 24 2.57 -12.61 1.08
C HIS A 24 2.38 -14.13 1.22
N THR A 25 2.53 -14.91 0.15
CA THR A 25 2.41 -16.39 0.21
C THR A 25 3.70 -17.10 0.66
N GLY A 26 4.67 -16.37 1.19
CA GLY A 26 5.89 -16.93 1.80
C GLY A 26 6.69 -17.78 0.83
N LEU A 27 6.99 -19.03 1.22
CA LEU A 27 7.75 -20.00 0.40
C LEU A 27 7.06 -20.39 -0.91
N ASN A 28 5.74 -20.23 -1.03
CA ASN A 28 4.99 -20.47 -2.25
C ASN A 28 4.85 -19.22 -3.14
N GLY A 29 5.47 -18.11 -2.76
CA GLY A 29 5.43 -16.83 -3.46
C GLY A 29 6.77 -16.13 -3.47
N TYR A 30 6.91 -15.06 -2.66
CA TYR A 30 8.11 -14.22 -2.65
C TYR A 30 9.42 -15.01 -2.47
N TRP A 31 9.43 -16.00 -1.58
CA TRP A 31 10.62 -16.81 -1.28
C TRP A 31 10.77 -18.05 -2.16
N LEU A 32 9.93 -18.23 -3.20
CA LEU A 32 9.95 -19.40 -4.06
C LEU A 32 11.31 -19.59 -4.76
N PHE A 33 12.02 -18.51 -5.09
CA PHE A 33 13.34 -18.58 -5.71
C PHE A 33 14.39 -19.27 -4.82
N THR A 34 14.26 -19.18 -3.48
CA THR A 34 15.22 -19.81 -2.54
C THR A 34 15.15 -21.33 -2.56
N GLN A 35 14.06 -21.90 -3.07
CA GLN A 35 13.87 -23.34 -3.22
C GLN A 35 14.44 -23.88 -4.57
N ARG A 36 15.04 -23.02 -5.37
CA ARG A 36 15.58 -23.36 -6.69
C ARG A 36 17.09 -23.29 -6.68
N THR A 37 17.73 -24.15 -7.47
CA THR A 37 19.19 -24.16 -7.61
C THR A 37 19.66 -22.88 -8.29
N PRO A 38 20.54 -22.08 -7.66
CA PRO A 38 21.14 -20.91 -8.28
C PRO A 38 21.78 -21.25 -9.63
N GLY A 39 21.62 -20.35 -10.61
CA GLY A 39 22.12 -20.55 -11.97
C GLY A 39 21.13 -21.24 -12.92
N THR A 40 20.00 -21.77 -12.43
CA THR A 40 18.95 -22.32 -13.29
C THR A 40 18.01 -21.23 -13.80
N LEU A 41 17.41 -21.43 -14.99
CA LEU A 41 16.42 -20.51 -15.54
C LEU A 41 15.25 -20.28 -14.58
N SER A 42 14.78 -21.35 -13.92
CA SER A 42 13.71 -21.27 -12.93
C SER A 42 14.06 -20.37 -11.74
N PHE A 43 15.31 -20.43 -11.25
CA PHE A 43 15.78 -19.51 -10.20
C PHE A 43 15.64 -18.05 -10.63
N TYR A 44 16.11 -17.69 -11.82
CA TYR A 44 16.07 -16.31 -12.30
C TYR A 44 14.64 -15.82 -12.57
N ILE A 45 13.75 -16.69 -13.09
CA ILE A 45 12.33 -16.34 -13.29
C ILE A 45 11.66 -16.01 -11.94
N TYR A 46 11.81 -16.86 -10.93
CA TYR A 46 11.21 -16.62 -9.61
C TYR A 46 11.84 -15.44 -8.89
N LEU A 47 13.15 -15.24 -9.03
CA LEU A 47 13.82 -14.06 -8.49
C LEU A 47 13.26 -12.77 -9.13
N PHE A 48 13.11 -12.76 -10.46
CA PHE A 48 12.52 -11.63 -11.17
C PHE A 48 11.09 -11.35 -10.70
N LEU A 49 10.24 -12.39 -10.57
CA LEU A 49 8.88 -12.25 -10.05
C LEU A 49 8.87 -11.68 -8.63
N SER A 50 9.76 -12.15 -7.76
CA SER A 50 9.88 -11.67 -6.38
C SER A 50 10.28 -10.20 -6.33
N LEU A 51 11.22 -9.77 -7.17
CA LEU A 51 11.60 -8.34 -7.29
C LEU A 51 10.45 -7.52 -7.87
N PHE A 52 9.78 -8.05 -8.91
CA PHE A 52 8.66 -7.37 -9.55
C PHE A 52 7.47 -7.13 -8.60
N CYS A 53 7.21 -8.05 -7.66
CA CYS A 53 6.16 -7.89 -6.64
C CYS A 53 6.36 -6.66 -5.75
N LYS A 54 7.59 -6.17 -5.59
CA LYS A 54 7.86 -4.95 -4.81
C LYS A 54 7.25 -3.70 -5.41
N PHE A 55 6.96 -3.70 -6.71
CA PHE A 55 6.27 -2.59 -7.38
C PHE A 55 4.77 -2.49 -7.03
N ALA A 56 4.17 -3.51 -6.41
CA ALA A 56 2.75 -3.52 -6.11
C ALA A 56 2.30 -2.32 -5.26
N VAL A 57 3.01 -2.03 -4.17
CA VAL A 57 2.67 -0.92 -3.26
C VAL A 57 2.90 0.45 -3.91
N PRO A 58 4.07 0.75 -4.53
CA PRO A 58 4.24 1.96 -5.33
C PRO A 58 3.17 2.13 -6.41
N LEU A 59 2.77 1.05 -7.08
CA LEU A 59 1.72 1.08 -8.09
C LEU A 59 0.36 1.49 -7.51
N PHE A 60 -0.04 0.95 -6.35
CA PHE A 60 -1.26 1.39 -5.65
C PHE A 60 -1.21 2.87 -5.26
N MET A 61 -0.07 3.35 -4.77
CA MET A 61 0.11 4.75 -4.43
C MET A 61 0.05 5.65 -5.66
N ALA A 62 0.69 5.24 -6.78
CA ALA A 62 0.65 5.96 -8.04
C ALA A 62 -0.78 6.06 -8.61
N ILE A 63 -1.54 4.95 -8.59
CA ILE A 63 -2.95 4.94 -9.01
C ILE A 63 -3.78 5.88 -8.14
N SER A 64 -3.58 5.81 -6.81
CA SER A 64 -4.28 6.69 -5.87
C SER A 64 -3.94 8.15 -6.09
N GLY A 65 -2.67 8.46 -6.32
CA GLY A 65 -2.21 9.80 -6.70
C GLY A 65 -2.85 10.29 -8.00
N ALA A 66 -2.79 9.48 -9.06
CA ALA A 66 -3.38 9.82 -10.37
C ALA A 66 -4.89 10.11 -10.30
N VAL A 67 -5.61 9.37 -9.45
CA VAL A 67 -7.07 9.52 -9.30
C VAL A 67 -7.43 10.67 -8.36
N LEU A 68 -6.67 10.91 -7.27
CA LEU A 68 -7.07 11.81 -6.20
C LEU A 68 -6.43 13.20 -6.28
N LEU A 69 -5.20 13.32 -6.78
CA LEU A 69 -4.50 14.62 -6.85
C LEU A 69 -5.09 15.54 -7.92
N GLY A 70 -5.51 14.97 -9.06
CA GLY A 70 -6.09 15.73 -10.17
C GLY A 70 -7.52 16.24 -9.94
N ARG A 71 -8.17 15.89 -8.83
CA ARG A 71 -9.54 16.32 -8.52
C ARG A 71 -9.53 17.74 -7.98
N LYS A 72 -9.96 18.70 -8.81
CA LYS A 72 -10.21 20.07 -8.38
C LYS A 72 -11.50 20.11 -7.56
N ASP A 73 -11.55 20.96 -6.55
CA ASP A 73 -12.76 21.33 -5.76
C ASP A 73 -13.49 20.16 -5.07
N GLU A 74 -12.78 19.09 -4.73
CA GLU A 74 -13.40 18.03 -3.96
C GLU A 74 -13.59 18.45 -2.49
N PRO A 75 -14.84 18.41 -1.96
CA PRO A 75 -15.12 18.86 -0.60
C PRO A 75 -14.39 18.00 0.43
N VAL A 76 -13.88 18.64 1.49
CA VAL A 76 -13.16 18.00 2.61
C VAL A 76 -13.96 16.83 3.21
N LYS A 77 -15.30 16.95 3.23
CA LYS A 77 -16.19 15.87 3.70
C LYS A 77 -15.98 14.55 2.98
N LYS A 78 -15.75 14.56 1.65
CA LYS A 78 -15.51 13.34 0.89
C LYS A 78 -14.17 12.69 1.28
N ASN A 79 -13.15 13.50 1.54
CA ASN A 79 -11.87 12.98 2.02
C ASN A 79 -11.99 12.41 3.43
N ALA A 80 -12.68 13.09 4.33
CA ALA A 80 -12.97 12.59 5.67
C ALA A 80 -13.74 11.24 5.65
N GLN A 81 -14.68 11.07 4.74
CA GLN A 81 -15.37 9.79 4.55
C GLN A 81 -14.45 8.66 4.08
N ARG A 82 -13.45 8.95 3.24
CA ARG A 82 -12.43 7.95 2.86
C ARG A 82 -11.56 7.57 4.04
N ILE A 83 -11.07 8.57 4.77
CA ILE A 83 -10.29 8.35 5.99
C ILE A 83 -11.06 7.45 6.95
N PHE A 84 -12.32 7.79 7.24
CA PHE A 84 -13.17 7.03 8.15
C PHE A 84 -13.34 5.57 7.70
N ARG A 85 -13.57 5.32 6.40
CA ARG A 85 -13.66 3.94 5.86
C ARG A 85 -12.36 3.16 6.07
N ILE A 86 -11.21 3.76 5.80
CA ILE A 86 -9.92 3.09 6.00
C ILE A 86 -9.64 2.83 7.48
N VAL A 87 -9.99 3.75 8.37
CA VAL A 87 -9.89 3.56 9.82
C VAL A 87 -10.76 2.40 10.27
N ILE A 88 -12.02 2.29 9.80
CA ILE A 88 -12.88 1.13 10.12
C ILE A 88 -12.23 -0.17 9.66
N VAL A 89 -11.76 -0.22 8.41
CA VAL A 89 -11.09 -1.42 7.86
C VAL A 89 -9.87 -1.77 8.71
N LEU A 90 -9.03 -0.78 9.04
CA LEU A 90 -7.84 -0.97 9.87
C LEU A 90 -8.19 -1.54 11.25
N VAL A 91 -9.16 -0.96 11.95
CA VAL A 91 -9.60 -1.41 13.28
C VAL A 91 -10.16 -2.84 13.22
N VAL A 92 -11.04 -3.12 12.27
CA VAL A 92 -11.67 -4.45 12.14
C VAL A 92 -10.64 -5.53 11.84
N TYR A 93 -9.77 -5.33 10.83
CA TYR A 93 -8.76 -6.33 10.49
C TYR A 93 -7.68 -6.46 11.56
N SER A 94 -7.26 -5.37 12.19
CA SER A 94 -6.36 -5.43 13.34
C SER A 94 -6.96 -6.24 14.48
N PHE A 95 -8.25 -6.09 14.76
CA PHE A 95 -8.92 -6.88 15.79
C PHE A 95 -8.98 -8.37 15.46
N ILE A 96 -9.25 -8.70 14.17
CA ILE A 96 -9.23 -10.10 13.70
C ILE A 96 -7.84 -10.71 13.88
N TYR A 97 -6.77 -10.01 13.48
CA TYR A 97 -5.38 -10.49 13.67
C TYR A 97 -5.02 -10.60 15.14
N TYR A 98 -5.47 -9.68 15.98
CA TYR A 98 -5.25 -9.76 17.42
C TYR A 98 -5.94 -10.98 18.06
N LEU A 99 -7.18 -11.29 17.65
CA LEU A 99 -7.87 -12.51 18.07
C LEU A 99 -7.17 -13.78 17.58
N GLN A 100 -6.60 -13.75 16.37
CA GLN A 100 -5.80 -14.85 15.85
C GLN A 100 -4.55 -15.09 16.71
N SER A 101 -3.81 -14.05 17.09
CA SER A 101 -2.64 -14.19 17.99
C SER A 101 -3.02 -14.74 19.37
N ILE A 102 -4.19 -14.36 19.90
CA ILE A 102 -4.71 -14.97 21.15
C ILE A 102 -5.01 -16.46 20.95
N TYR A 103 -5.68 -16.81 19.85
CA TYR A 103 -6.00 -18.20 19.54
C TYR A 103 -4.75 -19.08 19.37
N LEU A 104 -3.68 -18.53 18.80
CA LEU A 104 -2.39 -19.21 18.68
C LEU A 104 -1.58 -19.26 19.99
N GLY A 105 -2.06 -18.63 21.06
CA GLY A 105 -1.38 -18.59 22.35
C GLY A 105 -0.20 -17.63 22.43
N GLU A 106 -0.08 -16.72 21.47
CA GLU A 106 1.03 -15.74 21.40
C GLU A 106 0.85 -14.60 22.43
N CYS A 107 -0.39 -14.29 22.80
CA CYS A 107 -0.70 -13.26 23.78
C CYS A 107 -2.02 -13.55 24.52
N THR A 108 -2.23 -12.85 25.64
CA THR A 108 -3.50 -12.85 26.37
C THR A 108 -4.32 -11.62 26.00
N PHE A 109 -5.65 -11.72 26.11
CA PHE A 109 -6.53 -10.61 25.79
C PHE A 109 -6.36 -9.42 26.73
N SER A 110 -6.07 -8.26 26.19
CA SER A 110 -5.97 -6.98 26.89
C SER A 110 -6.40 -5.83 25.98
N TRP A 111 -7.41 -5.08 26.34
CA TRP A 111 -7.83 -3.90 25.59
C TRP A 111 -6.75 -2.83 25.49
N LYS A 112 -5.97 -2.66 26.57
CA LYS A 112 -4.87 -1.71 26.60
C LYS A 112 -3.82 -2.07 25.56
N ASP A 113 -3.40 -3.33 25.52
CA ASP A 113 -2.37 -3.81 24.60
C ASP A 113 -2.86 -3.78 23.14
N TYR A 114 -4.14 -4.12 22.92
CA TYR A 114 -4.73 -3.96 21.59
C TYR A 114 -4.64 -2.51 21.09
N VAL A 115 -5.08 -1.53 21.89
CA VAL A 115 -5.09 -0.12 21.48
C VAL A 115 -3.66 0.40 21.26
N VAL A 116 -2.73 0.07 22.16
CA VAL A 116 -1.33 0.47 22.04
C VAL A 116 -0.71 -0.10 20.77
N ASN A 117 -0.89 -1.40 20.50
CA ASN A 117 -0.35 -2.06 19.31
C ASN A 117 -1.06 -1.61 18.02
N LEU A 118 -2.35 -1.28 18.07
CA LEU A 118 -3.07 -0.68 16.96
C LEU A 118 -2.48 0.68 16.58
N ILE A 119 -2.22 1.56 17.54
CA ILE A 119 -1.63 2.88 17.28
C ILE A 119 -0.19 2.75 16.80
N ALA A 120 0.58 1.84 17.37
CA ALA A 120 1.97 1.59 17.01
C ALA A 120 2.14 0.84 15.66
N GLY A 121 1.06 0.26 15.10
CA GLY A 121 1.13 -0.54 13.87
C GLY A 121 1.74 -1.94 14.06
N ASN A 122 1.79 -2.45 15.29
CA ASN A 122 2.50 -3.68 15.64
C ASN A 122 1.62 -4.94 15.66
N ILE A 123 0.33 -4.84 15.35
CA ILE A 123 -0.58 -6.00 15.41
C ILE A 123 -0.28 -7.01 14.30
N SER A 124 -0.05 -6.53 13.09
CA SER A 124 0.30 -7.38 11.95
C SER A 124 1.11 -6.60 10.91
N ALA A 125 2.22 -7.20 10.49
CA ALA A 125 3.06 -6.64 9.44
C ALA A 125 2.33 -6.42 8.11
N HIS A 126 1.22 -7.16 7.85
CA HIS A 126 0.45 -7.02 6.61
C HIS A 126 -0.34 -5.72 6.54
N LEU A 127 -0.63 -5.08 7.67
CA LEU A 127 -1.47 -3.88 7.75
C LEU A 127 -0.70 -2.57 7.53
N TRP A 128 0.64 -2.61 7.43
CA TRP A 128 1.47 -1.41 7.28
C TRP A 128 1.04 -0.50 6.12
N TYR A 129 0.55 -1.10 5.02
CA TYR A 129 0.07 -0.35 3.87
C TYR A 129 -1.17 0.52 4.19
N LEU A 130 -2.06 0.05 5.07
CA LEU A 130 -3.24 0.83 5.48
C LEU A 130 -2.84 2.08 6.26
N TYR A 131 -1.79 2.00 7.11
CA TYR A 131 -1.24 3.18 7.79
C TYR A 131 -0.61 4.16 6.81
N LEU A 132 0.18 3.66 5.85
CA LEU A 132 0.75 4.49 4.79
C LEU A 132 -0.36 5.18 3.97
N TYR A 133 -1.38 4.44 3.58
CA TYR A 133 -2.50 4.97 2.80
C TYR A 133 -3.34 5.97 3.62
N LEU A 134 -3.51 5.74 4.91
CA LEU A 134 -4.16 6.69 5.82
C LEU A 134 -3.37 8.00 5.92
N ALA A 135 -2.06 7.92 6.08
CA ALA A 135 -1.19 9.10 6.08
C ALA A 135 -1.29 9.88 4.76
N PHE A 136 -1.32 9.17 3.61
CA PHE A 136 -1.55 9.78 2.30
C PHE A 136 -2.90 10.51 2.25
N LEU A 137 -4.00 9.89 2.71
CA LEU A 137 -5.33 10.52 2.71
C LEU A 137 -5.40 11.74 3.64
N ILE A 138 -4.74 11.70 4.79
CA ILE A 138 -4.65 12.84 5.72
C ILE A 138 -3.90 14.00 5.06
N SER A 139 -2.79 13.70 4.38
CA SER A 139 -1.95 14.68 3.69
C SER A 139 -2.55 15.14 2.35
N LEU A 140 -3.59 14.48 1.84
CA LEU A 140 -4.15 14.69 0.51
C LEU A 140 -4.54 16.15 0.21
N PRO A 141 -5.14 16.93 1.12
CA PRO A 141 -5.45 18.33 0.84
C PRO A 141 -4.21 19.19 0.55
N ILE A 142 -3.11 18.91 1.26
CA ILE A 142 -1.82 19.60 1.07
C ILE A 142 -1.17 19.14 -0.23
N LEU A 143 -1.09 17.81 -0.44
CA LEU A 143 -0.50 17.21 -1.65
C LEU A 143 -1.23 17.66 -2.92
N ARG A 144 -2.56 17.81 -2.85
CA ARG A 144 -3.36 18.29 -3.97
C ARG A 144 -3.02 19.74 -4.33
N ARG A 145 -2.89 20.62 -3.34
CA ARG A 145 -2.47 22.01 -3.57
C ARG A 145 -1.06 22.08 -4.15
N LEU A 146 -0.15 21.27 -3.64
CA LEU A 146 1.21 21.15 -4.17
C LEU A 146 1.18 20.71 -5.63
N ALA A 147 0.49 19.61 -5.94
CA ALA A 147 0.41 19.07 -7.29
C ALA A 147 -0.23 20.01 -8.32
N GLN A 148 -1.18 20.86 -7.89
CA GLN A 148 -1.84 21.84 -8.76
C GLN A 148 -0.97 23.07 -9.05
N ASN A 149 0.03 23.36 -8.23
CA ASN A 149 0.94 24.50 -8.37
C ASN A 149 2.37 24.07 -8.78
N LEU A 150 2.59 22.79 -9.09
CA LEU A 150 3.85 22.30 -9.60
C LEU A 150 4.02 22.73 -11.07
N ASP A 151 5.11 23.46 -11.34
CA ASP A 151 5.59 23.67 -12.69
C ASP A 151 6.53 22.53 -13.13
N ASP A 152 6.83 22.46 -14.43
CA ASP A 152 7.67 21.39 -14.99
C ASP A 152 9.08 21.36 -14.38
N LYS A 153 9.62 22.53 -13.99
CA LYS A 153 10.98 22.64 -13.40
C LYS A 153 11.01 22.07 -11.99
N LEU A 154 10.01 22.41 -11.16
CA LEU A 154 9.90 21.90 -9.81
C LEU A 154 9.60 20.40 -9.81
N PHE A 155 8.79 19.95 -10.77
CA PHE A 155 8.52 18.52 -10.96
C PHE A 155 9.81 17.74 -11.34
N ALA A 156 10.58 18.24 -12.31
CA ALA A 156 11.87 17.65 -12.67
C ALA A 156 12.86 17.64 -11.49
N TYR A 157 12.92 18.72 -10.71
CA TYR A 157 13.74 18.79 -9.51
C TYR A 157 13.33 17.73 -8.47
N MET A 158 12.04 17.53 -8.23
CA MET A 158 11.55 16.48 -7.32
C MET A 158 11.93 15.07 -7.80
N ILE A 159 11.87 14.80 -9.11
CA ILE A 159 12.33 13.52 -9.68
C ILE A 159 13.81 13.32 -9.43
N ILE A 160 14.64 14.34 -9.70
CA ILE A 160 16.09 14.27 -9.46
C ILE A 160 16.38 13.98 -8.00
N LEU A 161 15.73 14.68 -7.06
CA LEU A 161 15.88 14.41 -5.63
C LEU A 161 15.47 12.98 -5.27
N ALA A 162 14.36 12.49 -5.79
CA ALA A 162 13.92 11.14 -5.53
C ALA A 162 14.92 10.09 -6.02
N VAL A 163 15.57 10.32 -7.17
CA VAL A 163 16.61 9.41 -7.71
C VAL A 163 17.92 9.50 -6.91
N VAL A 164 18.32 10.70 -6.46
CA VAL A 164 19.58 10.90 -5.72
C VAL A 164 19.52 10.36 -4.30
N PHE A 165 18.35 10.45 -3.65
CA PHE A 165 18.17 10.06 -2.24
C PHE A 165 17.45 8.72 -2.04
N ASN A 166 17.25 7.93 -3.09
CA ASN A 166 16.70 6.58 -3.02
C ASN A 166 17.88 5.57 -3.09
#